data_b70f9da3c6adda22e0f89addd11e3fb1
#
_entry.id   b70f9da3c6adda22e0f89addd11e3fb1
#
_cell.length_a   1.000
_cell.length_b   1.000
_cell.length_c   1.000
_cell.angle_alpha   90.00
_cell.angle_beta   90.00
_cell.angle_gamma   90.00
#
_symmetry.space_group_name_H-M   'P 1'
#
loop_
_entity.id
_entity.type
_entity.pdbx_description
1 polymer ?
#
loop_
_entity_poly.entity_id
_entity_poly.type
_entity_poly.pdbx_seq_one_letter_code
_entity_poly.pdbx_strand_id
1 'polypeptide(L)'
;IIRRELSINSQDIFEINGPLDLTFLMKMYGLEGFELFKAPRYVPQPVPALMNEDDIFTNIRKGDILLHHPYQSFDPVVGFVRSAARDPEVLAIKQTLYRVSGNSPIIAALAEAADNGKQVSVLVELKARFDEENNINWAKMLEKAGCHVIYGLVGLKTHSKITLVVRMEEDGIRRYVHLGTGNYNDSTAKLYTDCGILTCNPQIGEDATAVFNMLSGYSEPLAWNKLSVAPLWLRGRFLRMIRRETEHARAGRPAHIMAKMNSLCDKEIITALYEASCAGVKVEFTDDFNFVTAKDVEGYLNKGYGSYIGQRLDSVDLRKVESV
;
A
#
# COMPACT_ATOMS: atom_id res chain seq x y z
N ILE A 1 -15.14 31.91 -7.44
CA ILE A 1 -14.26 31.38 -6.38
C ILE A 1 -13.42 30.24 -6.96
N ILE A 2 -13.98 29.09 -7.37
CA ILE A 2 -13.25 27.89 -7.85
C ILE A 2 -12.23 28.24 -8.95
N ARG A 3 -12.61 29.06 -9.94
CA ARG A 3 -11.72 29.48 -11.02
C ARG A 3 -10.45 30.16 -10.51
N ARG A 4 -10.58 31.05 -9.52
CA ARG A 4 -9.45 31.75 -8.92
C ARG A 4 -8.57 30.81 -8.11
N GLU A 5 -9.17 29.98 -7.28
CA GLU A 5 -8.44 29.03 -6.42
C GLU A 5 -7.69 27.97 -7.24
N LEU A 6 -8.28 27.55 -8.38
CA LEU A 6 -7.65 26.60 -9.29
C LEU A 6 -6.74 27.25 -10.34
N SER A 7 -6.64 28.59 -10.38
CA SER A 7 -5.86 29.34 -11.39
C SER A 7 -6.19 28.94 -12.85
N ILE A 8 -7.48 28.69 -13.13
CA ILE A 8 -7.96 28.22 -14.45
C ILE A 8 -8.36 29.42 -15.31
N ASN A 9 -8.01 29.39 -16.60
CA ASN A 9 -8.43 30.37 -17.56
C ASN A 9 -9.91 30.18 -17.99
N SER A 10 -10.55 31.21 -18.51
CA SER A 10 -11.94 31.10 -18.97
C SER A 10 -12.12 30.14 -20.14
N GLN A 11 -11.11 29.99 -20.98
CA GLN A 11 -11.09 29.03 -22.09
C GLN A 11 -11.03 27.55 -21.67
N ASP A 12 -10.69 27.30 -20.41
CA ASP A 12 -10.62 25.94 -19.85
C ASP A 12 -11.93 25.56 -19.12
N ILE A 13 -12.94 26.41 -19.19
CA ILE A 13 -14.24 26.21 -18.53
C ILE A 13 -15.31 25.95 -19.59
N PHE A 14 -15.94 24.80 -19.48
CA PHE A 14 -17.05 24.37 -20.33
C PHE A 14 -18.33 24.33 -19.49
N GLU A 15 -19.29 25.17 -19.86
CA GLU A 15 -20.61 25.17 -19.22
C GLU A 15 -21.53 24.16 -19.92
N ILE A 16 -22.06 23.20 -19.13
CA ILE A 16 -22.91 22.14 -19.61
C ILE A 16 -24.26 22.22 -18.90
N ASN A 17 -25.33 22.36 -19.69
CA ASN A 17 -26.70 22.43 -19.18
C ASN A 17 -27.24 20.99 -18.95
N GLY A 18 -27.06 20.46 -17.76
CA GLY A 18 -27.59 19.17 -17.37
C GLY A 18 -26.57 18.32 -16.62
N PRO A 19 -26.96 17.07 -16.32
CA PRO A 19 -26.02 16.11 -15.70
C PRO A 19 -24.82 15.83 -16.60
N LEU A 20 -23.63 15.86 -16.00
CA LEU A 20 -22.39 15.58 -16.72
C LEU A 20 -22.02 14.10 -16.55
N ASP A 21 -21.95 13.37 -17.67
CA ASP A 21 -21.39 12.03 -17.73
C ASP A 21 -20.19 12.02 -18.70
N LEU A 22 -19.01 11.75 -18.16
CA LEU A 22 -17.76 11.63 -18.91
C LEU A 22 -17.29 10.17 -19.04
N THR A 23 -18.09 9.20 -18.60
CA THR A 23 -17.68 7.77 -18.62
C THR A 23 -17.46 7.23 -20.02
N PHE A 24 -18.11 7.82 -21.03
CA PHE A 24 -17.92 7.46 -22.44
C PHE A 24 -16.48 7.69 -22.94
N LEU A 25 -15.74 8.62 -22.29
CA LEU A 25 -14.36 8.91 -22.67
C LEU A 25 -13.44 7.69 -22.52
N MET A 26 -13.73 6.79 -21.58
CA MET A 26 -12.99 5.54 -21.43
C MET A 26 -13.15 4.62 -22.65
N LYS A 27 -14.37 4.56 -23.22
CA LYS A 27 -14.64 3.81 -24.45
C LYS A 27 -13.96 4.49 -25.65
N MET A 28 -14.02 5.79 -25.72
CA MET A 28 -13.36 6.61 -26.74
C MET A 28 -11.83 6.44 -26.69
N TYR A 29 -11.24 6.44 -25.50
CA TYR A 29 -9.82 6.18 -25.30
C TYR A 29 -9.42 4.77 -25.78
N GLY A 30 -10.34 3.80 -25.71
CA GLY A 30 -10.14 2.42 -26.14
C GLY A 30 -10.21 2.19 -27.66
N LEU A 31 -10.59 3.20 -28.47
CA LEU A 31 -10.71 3.05 -29.93
C LEU A 31 -9.36 2.69 -30.57
N GLU A 32 -9.43 1.75 -31.53
CA GLU A 32 -8.29 1.37 -32.37
C GLU A 32 -7.99 2.46 -33.41
N GLY A 33 -6.74 2.52 -33.84
CA GLY A 33 -6.27 3.48 -34.85
C GLY A 33 -5.92 4.88 -34.31
N PHE A 34 -6.01 5.10 -32.99
CA PHE A 34 -5.69 6.35 -32.32
C PHE A 34 -4.48 6.25 -31.40
N GLU A 35 -3.62 5.27 -31.60
CA GLU A 35 -2.46 4.95 -30.74
C GLU A 35 -1.47 6.13 -30.68
N LEU A 36 -1.32 6.87 -31.79
CA LEU A 36 -0.43 8.04 -31.88
C LEU A 36 -0.87 9.23 -30.99
N PHE A 37 -2.13 9.26 -30.59
CA PHE A 37 -2.68 10.28 -29.71
C PHE A 37 -2.71 9.86 -28.23
N LYS A 38 -2.21 8.67 -27.92
CA LYS A 38 -2.13 8.14 -26.56
C LYS A 38 -0.71 8.27 -26.03
N ALA A 39 -0.58 8.54 -24.74
CA ALA A 39 0.72 8.47 -24.11
C ALA A 39 1.31 7.05 -24.24
N PRO A 40 2.62 6.90 -24.46
CA PRO A 40 3.26 5.60 -24.49
C PRO A 40 2.97 4.82 -23.20
N ARG A 41 2.64 3.55 -23.34
CA ARG A 41 2.46 2.69 -22.16
C ARG A 41 3.80 2.55 -21.44
N TYR A 42 3.77 2.81 -20.16
CA TYR A 42 4.93 2.55 -19.32
C TYR A 42 5.16 1.04 -19.19
N VAL A 43 6.42 0.62 -19.37
CA VAL A 43 6.82 -0.78 -19.18
C VAL A 43 7.51 -0.88 -17.82
N PRO A 44 6.91 -1.61 -16.86
CA PRO A 44 7.52 -1.80 -15.55
C PRO A 44 8.89 -2.44 -15.66
N GLN A 45 9.86 -1.90 -14.92
CA GLN A 45 11.24 -2.40 -14.93
C GLN A 45 11.39 -3.57 -13.97
N PRO A 46 12.33 -4.49 -14.22
CA PRO A 46 12.66 -5.54 -13.27
C PRO A 46 13.24 -4.94 -11.98
N VAL A 47 13.15 -5.72 -10.89
CA VAL A 47 13.74 -5.34 -9.59
C VAL A 47 15.19 -5.80 -9.57
N PRO A 48 16.18 -4.88 -9.48
CA PRO A 48 17.60 -5.24 -9.60
C PRO A 48 18.06 -6.32 -8.62
N ALA A 49 17.57 -6.29 -7.38
CA ALA A 49 17.91 -7.27 -6.35
C ALA A 49 17.42 -8.70 -6.66
N LEU A 50 16.54 -8.87 -7.66
CA LEU A 50 15.94 -10.14 -8.05
C LEU A 50 16.32 -10.56 -9.48
N MET A 51 17.33 -9.91 -10.08
CA MET A 51 17.79 -10.21 -11.45
C MET A 51 18.89 -11.29 -11.50
N ASN A 52 19.27 -11.84 -10.36
CA ASN A 52 20.25 -12.92 -10.25
C ASN A 52 19.57 -14.30 -10.37
N GLU A 53 20.37 -15.37 -10.37
CA GLU A 53 19.89 -16.75 -10.47
C GLU A 53 19.42 -17.35 -9.12
N ASP A 54 19.57 -16.59 -8.02
CA ASP A 54 19.16 -17.07 -6.70
C ASP A 54 17.63 -17.09 -6.59
N ASP A 55 17.12 -18.02 -5.79
CA ASP A 55 15.72 -18.05 -5.44
C ASP A 55 15.31 -16.82 -4.62
N ILE A 56 14.02 -16.53 -4.59
CA ILE A 56 13.49 -15.32 -3.96
C ILE A 56 13.76 -15.29 -2.45
N PHE A 57 13.73 -16.43 -1.76
CA PHE A 57 13.97 -16.49 -0.32
C PHE A 57 15.43 -16.21 0.01
N THR A 58 16.36 -16.74 -0.79
CA THR A 58 17.79 -16.42 -0.69
C THR A 58 18.04 -14.92 -0.90
N ASN A 59 17.39 -14.30 -1.86
CA ASN A 59 17.53 -12.86 -2.08
C ASN A 59 16.99 -12.03 -0.91
N ILE A 60 15.82 -12.39 -0.35
CA ILE A 60 15.24 -11.70 0.81
C ILE A 60 16.13 -11.88 2.06
N ARG A 61 16.83 -12.99 2.20
CA ARG A 61 17.80 -13.22 3.29
C ARG A 61 19.02 -12.30 3.24
N LYS A 62 19.41 -11.85 2.05
CA LYS A 62 20.52 -10.90 1.88
C LYS A 62 20.15 -9.48 2.34
N GLY A 63 18.88 -9.14 2.38
CA GLY A 63 18.37 -7.86 2.85
C GLY A 63 16.95 -7.59 2.39
N ASP A 64 16.34 -6.58 3.00
CA ASP A 64 15.00 -6.14 2.63
C ASP A 64 14.97 -5.64 1.18
N ILE A 65 13.92 -6.02 0.43
CA ILE A 65 13.75 -5.64 -0.97
C ILE A 65 12.56 -4.70 -1.09
N LEU A 66 12.81 -3.44 -1.40
CA LEU A 66 11.78 -2.45 -1.68
C LEU A 66 11.23 -2.64 -3.10
N LEU A 67 9.93 -2.62 -3.23
CA LEU A 67 9.19 -2.68 -4.49
C LEU A 67 8.44 -1.37 -4.69
N HIS A 68 8.47 -0.82 -5.92
CA HIS A 68 7.85 0.44 -6.24
C HIS A 68 7.05 0.35 -7.55
N HIS A 69 5.74 0.13 -7.41
CA HIS A 69 4.83 0.02 -8.54
C HIS A 69 4.30 1.41 -8.95
N PRO A 70 3.94 1.63 -10.21
CA PRO A 70 4.02 0.75 -11.39
C PRO A 70 5.40 0.72 -12.05
N TYR A 71 6.41 1.44 -11.52
CA TYR A 71 7.73 1.58 -12.16
C TYR A 71 8.52 0.29 -12.15
N GLN A 72 8.38 -0.49 -11.08
CA GLN A 72 8.86 -1.86 -11.02
C GLN A 72 7.70 -2.84 -11.19
N SER A 73 8.01 -4.01 -11.80
CA SER A 73 7.04 -5.06 -12.04
C SER A 73 6.43 -5.59 -10.74
N PHE A 74 5.17 -5.98 -10.82
CA PHE A 74 4.47 -6.71 -9.74
C PHE A 74 4.82 -8.20 -9.73
N ASP A 75 5.50 -8.71 -10.78
CA ASP A 75 5.88 -10.12 -10.91
C ASP A 75 6.63 -10.70 -9.71
N PRO A 76 7.52 -9.95 -9.02
CA PRO A 76 8.16 -10.43 -7.80
C PRO A 76 7.18 -10.79 -6.68
N VAL A 77 6.07 -10.07 -6.54
CA VAL A 77 5.03 -10.38 -5.54
C VAL A 77 4.31 -11.66 -5.90
N VAL A 78 3.96 -11.82 -7.18
CA VAL A 78 3.36 -13.07 -7.72
C VAL A 78 4.37 -14.22 -7.58
N GLY A 79 5.62 -13.99 -7.95
CA GLY A 79 6.72 -14.95 -7.84
C GLY A 79 6.93 -15.42 -6.41
N PHE A 80 6.87 -14.52 -5.44
CA PHE A 80 7.00 -14.85 -4.02
C PHE A 80 5.95 -15.87 -3.57
N VAL A 81 4.68 -15.63 -3.89
CA VAL A 81 3.61 -16.57 -3.52
C VAL A 81 3.71 -17.88 -4.31
N ARG A 82 4.05 -17.81 -5.59
CA ARG A 82 4.22 -19.00 -6.45
C ARG A 82 5.40 -19.86 -6.01
N SER A 83 6.54 -19.25 -5.68
CA SER A 83 7.68 -19.98 -5.13
C SER A 83 7.33 -20.62 -3.81
N ALA A 84 6.64 -19.91 -2.92
CA ALA A 84 6.15 -20.47 -1.67
C ALA A 84 5.20 -21.67 -1.87
N ALA A 85 4.36 -21.63 -2.89
CA ALA A 85 3.43 -22.72 -3.19
C ALA A 85 4.15 -24.02 -3.59
N ARG A 86 5.32 -23.93 -4.22
CA ARG A 86 6.07 -25.05 -4.78
C ARG A 86 7.23 -25.55 -3.91
N ASP A 87 7.73 -24.70 -3.04
CA ASP A 87 8.88 -25.02 -2.18
C ASP A 87 8.47 -26.04 -1.11
N PRO A 88 9.10 -27.24 -1.05
CA PRO A 88 8.75 -28.26 -0.07
C PRO A 88 9.00 -27.83 1.38
N GLU A 89 9.92 -26.91 1.62
CA GLU A 89 10.25 -26.41 2.95
C GLU A 89 9.25 -25.38 3.48
N VAL A 90 8.34 -24.88 2.63
CA VAL A 90 7.26 -23.97 3.05
C VAL A 90 6.15 -24.75 3.73
N LEU A 91 5.89 -24.40 4.98
CA LEU A 91 4.88 -25.03 5.85
C LEU A 91 3.51 -24.37 5.74
N ALA A 92 3.50 -23.03 5.66
CA ALA A 92 2.26 -22.26 5.65
C ALA A 92 2.38 -20.97 4.85
N ILE A 93 1.25 -20.57 4.26
CA ILE A 93 1.06 -19.26 3.61
C ILE A 93 -0.17 -18.62 4.21
N LYS A 94 -0.05 -17.37 4.67
CA LYS A 94 -1.18 -16.57 5.13
C LYS A 94 -1.23 -15.27 4.35
N GLN A 95 -2.40 -14.90 3.82
CA GLN A 95 -2.53 -13.73 2.97
C GLN A 95 -3.86 -13.02 3.15
N THR A 96 -3.83 -11.67 3.07
CA THR A 96 -5.04 -10.85 2.98
C THR A 96 -5.35 -10.53 1.53
N LEU A 97 -6.62 -10.61 1.15
CA LEU A 97 -7.12 -10.25 -0.17
C LEU A 97 -8.25 -9.22 -0.03
N TYR A 98 -8.18 -8.13 -0.79
CA TYR A 98 -9.20 -7.09 -0.82
C TYR A 98 -9.85 -6.98 -2.20
N ARG A 99 -9.05 -6.72 -3.23
CA ARG A 99 -9.45 -6.71 -4.65
C ARG A 99 -8.44 -7.52 -5.43
N VAL A 100 -8.90 -8.49 -6.17
CA VAL A 100 -8.07 -9.32 -7.03
C VAL A 100 -8.57 -9.26 -8.47
N SER A 101 -7.68 -9.45 -9.43
CA SER A 101 -8.04 -9.51 -10.85
C SER A 101 -8.88 -10.73 -11.19
N GLY A 102 -9.63 -10.68 -12.29
CA GLY A 102 -10.51 -11.79 -12.73
C GLY A 102 -9.79 -13.12 -12.95
N ASN A 103 -8.53 -13.11 -13.40
CA ASN A 103 -7.65 -14.27 -13.53
C ASN A 103 -6.41 -14.09 -12.66
N SER A 104 -6.60 -13.98 -11.35
CA SER A 104 -5.53 -13.66 -10.44
C SER A 104 -4.47 -14.77 -10.34
N PRO A 105 -3.20 -14.48 -10.69
CA PRO A 105 -2.11 -15.44 -10.52
C PRO A 105 -1.81 -15.72 -9.04
N ILE A 106 -2.16 -14.80 -8.14
CA ILE A 106 -2.05 -14.96 -6.68
C ILE A 106 -3.04 -16.03 -6.19
N ILE A 107 -4.31 -15.94 -6.62
CA ILE A 107 -5.33 -16.93 -6.27
C ILE A 107 -4.93 -18.32 -6.76
N ALA A 108 -4.45 -18.42 -8.00
CA ALA A 108 -3.97 -19.69 -8.54
C ALA A 108 -2.81 -20.27 -7.74
N ALA A 109 -1.86 -19.43 -7.31
CA ALA A 109 -0.72 -19.87 -6.50
C ALA A 109 -1.15 -20.30 -5.09
N LEU A 110 -2.12 -19.65 -4.48
CA LEU A 110 -2.66 -20.04 -3.17
C LEU A 110 -3.39 -21.39 -3.23
N ALA A 111 -4.18 -21.63 -4.29
CA ALA A 111 -4.82 -22.90 -4.53
C ALA A 111 -3.77 -24.02 -4.77
N GLU A 112 -2.76 -23.77 -5.62
CA GLU A 112 -1.63 -24.70 -5.85
C GLU A 112 -0.89 -25.03 -4.53
N ALA A 113 -0.74 -24.05 -3.64
CA ALA A 113 -0.12 -24.28 -2.33
C ALA A 113 -0.93 -25.25 -1.46
N ALA A 114 -2.25 -25.10 -1.43
CA ALA A 114 -3.13 -26.01 -0.69
C ALA A 114 -3.13 -27.42 -1.30
N ASP A 115 -3.17 -27.53 -2.63
CA ASP A 115 -3.06 -28.82 -3.34
C ASP A 115 -1.71 -29.51 -3.05
N ASN A 116 -0.65 -28.74 -2.83
CA ASN A 116 0.68 -29.25 -2.42
C ASN A 116 0.78 -29.53 -0.90
N GLY A 117 -0.35 -29.54 -0.18
CA GLY A 117 -0.42 -29.92 1.23
C GLY A 117 0.03 -28.86 2.23
N LYS A 118 0.21 -27.60 1.81
CA LYS A 118 0.60 -26.51 2.70
C LYS A 118 -0.61 -25.96 3.45
N GLN A 119 -0.36 -25.44 4.67
CA GLN A 119 -1.39 -24.73 5.42
C GLN A 119 -1.61 -23.33 4.81
N VAL A 120 -2.71 -23.15 4.09
CA VAL A 120 -3.04 -21.88 3.46
C VAL A 120 -4.22 -21.22 4.18
N SER A 121 -4.01 -20.02 4.72
CA SER A 121 -5.06 -19.22 5.36
C SER A 121 -5.20 -17.90 4.61
N VAL A 122 -6.39 -17.62 4.10
CA VAL A 122 -6.65 -16.45 3.29
C VAL A 122 -7.79 -15.63 3.91
N LEU A 123 -7.52 -14.38 4.24
CA LEU A 123 -8.57 -13.46 4.59
C LEU A 123 -9.10 -12.79 3.33
N VAL A 124 -10.39 -12.97 3.05
CA VAL A 124 -11.08 -12.33 1.93
C VAL A 124 -12.03 -11.25 2.44
N GLU A 125 -11.80 -10.00 2.07
CA GLU A 125 -12.69 -8.90 2.41
C GLU A 125 -13.87 -8.87 1.44
N LEU A 126 -15.03 -9.29 1.88
CA LEU A 126 -16.23 -9.38 1.04
C LEU A 126 -16.81 -8.00 0.68
N LYS A 127 -16.65 -7.00 1.54
CA LYS A 127 -17.17 -5.65 1.34
C LYS A 127 -16.25 -4.76 0.50
N ALA A 128 -15.56 -5.35 -0.50
CA ALA A 128 -14.78 -4.60 -1.45
C ALA A 128 -15.72 -3.94 -2.48
N ARG A 129 -15.91 -2.63 -2.38
CA ARG A 129 -16.84 -1.86 -3.25
C ARG A 129 -16.63 -2.20 -4.73
N PHE A 130 -17.70 -2.64 -5.41
CA PHE A 130 -17.75 -3.08 -6.82
C PHE A 130 -17.11 -4.45 -7.14
N ASP A 131 -16.58 -5.16 -6.16
CA ASP A 131 -15.92 -6.47 -6.34
C ASP A 131 -16.52 -7.57 -5.45
N GLU A 132 -17.68 -7.31 -4.82
CA GLU A 132 -18.29 -8.21 -3.86
C GLU A 132 -18.56 -9.61 -4.44
N GLU A 133 -19.17 -9.69 -5.63
CA GLU A 133 -19.48 -10.95 -6.30
C GLU A 133 -18.22 -11.75 -6.65
N ASN A 134 -17.21 -11.06 -7.18
CA ASN A 134 -15.93 -11.68 -7.50
C ASN A 134 -15.25 -12.25 -6.25
N ASN A 135 -15.24 -11.49 -5.15
CA ASN A 135 -14.61 -11.94 -3.92
C ASN A 135 -15.33 -13.14 -3.30
N ILE A 136 -16.66 -13.23 -3.41
CA ILE A 136 -17.43 -14.42 -3.00
C ILE A 136 -17.03 -15.64 -3.84
N ASN A 137 -16.91 -15.47 -5.16
CA ASN A 137 -16.51 -16.55 -6.04
C ASN A 137 -15.08 -17.04 -5.77
N TRP A 138 -14.14 -16.11 -5.52
CA TRP A 138 -12.77 -16.45 -5.14
C TRP A 138 -12.69 -17.15 -3.79
N ALA A 139 -13.47 -16.69 -2.79
CA ALA A 139 -13.53 -17.34 -1.50
C ALA A 139 -13.98 -18.81 -1.63
N LYS A 140 -15.07 -19.08 -2.37
CA LYS A 140 -15.55 -20.44 -2.63
C LYS A 140 -14.53 -21.31 -3.38
N MET A 141 -13.80 -20.73 -4.33
CA MET A 141 -12.78 -21.46 -5.06
C MET A 141 -11.59 -21.84 -4.16
N LEU A 142 -11.14 -20.93 -3.30
CA LEU A 142 -10.09 -21.19 -2.33
C LEU A 142 -10.50 -22.23 -1.29
N GLU A 143 -11.74 -22.17 -0.77
CA GLU A 143 -12.29 -23.19 0.13
C GLU A 143 -12.30 -24.57 -0.54
N LYS A 144 -12.75 -24.64 -1.79
CA LYS A 144 -12.77 -25.89 -2.57
C LYS A 144 -11.36 -26.46 -2.79
N ALA A 145 -10.35 -25.61 -2.91
CA ALA A 145 -8.93 -26.01 -3.01
C ALA A 145 -8.33 -26.41 -1.66
N GLY A 146 -9.07 -26.34 -0.56
CA GLY A 146 -8.59 -26.71 0.77
C GLY A 146 -7.97 -25.56 1.57
N CYS A 147 -8.05 -24.32 1.10
CA CYS A 147 -7.61 -23.16 1.88
C CYS A 147 -8.57 -22.89 3.04
N HIS A 148 -8.01 -22.46 4.18
CA HIS A 148 -8.80 -21.89 5.26
C HIS A 148 -9.14 -20.43 4.95
N VAL A 149 -10.40 -20.16 4.59
CA VAL A 149 -10.87 -18.82 4.26
C VAL A 149 -11.45 -18.14 5.49
N ILE A 150 -10.97 -16.92 5.75
CA ILE A 150 -11.45 -16.05 6.83
C ILE A 150 -12.20 -14.90 6.17
N TYR A 151 -13.44 -14.72 6.56
CA TYR A 151 -14.26 -13.59 6.14
C TYR A 151 -14.11 -12.47 7.15
N GLY A 152 -13.73 -11.29 6.70
CA GLY A 152 -13.39 -10.10 7.47
C GLY A 152 -13.99 -9.91 8.87
N LEU A 153 -13.54 -8.91 9.58
CA LEU A 153 -14.03 -8.61 10.93
C LEU A 153 -15.35 -7.84 10.89
N VAL A 154 -16.29 -8.20 11.76
CA VAL A 154 -17.57 -7.48 11.89
C VAL A 154 -17.31 -6.03 12.34
N GLY A 155 -17.88 -5.08 11.60
CA GLY A 155 -17.74 -3.65 11.90
C GLY A 155 -16.46 -2.99 11.38
N LEU A 156 -15.49 -3.75 10.89
CA LEU A 156 -14.25 -3.25 10.30
C LEU A 156 -14.08 -3.73 8.85
N LYS A 157 -13.26 -3.03 8.09
CA LYS A 157 -12.76 -3.50 6.80
C LYS A 157 -11.28 -3.85 6.93
N THR A 158 -10.92 -5.04 6.48
CA THR A 158 -9.51 -5.41 6.40
C THR A 158 -8.90 -4.81 5.14
N HIS A 159 -8.12 -3.76 5.32
CA HIS A 159 -7.45 -3.04 4.22
C HIS A 159 -5.94 -3.26 4.17
N SER A 160 -5.38 -4.04 5.06
CA SER A 160 -3.96 -4.42 5.06
C SER A 160 -3.64 -5.31 3.85
N LYS A 161 -2.43 -5.15 3.30
CA LYS A 161 -1.88 -6.00 2.25
C LYS A 161 -0.65 -6.66 2.83
N ILE A 162 -0.84 -7.89 3.29
CA ILE A 162 0.18 -8.66 3.97
C ILE A 162 0.13 -10.11 3.51
N THR A 163 1.30 -10.65 3.17
CA THR A 163 1.52 -12.08 2.93
C THR A 163 2.61 -12.56 3.88
N LEU A 164 2.32 -13.62 4.60
CA LEU A 164 3.26 -14.29 5.49
C LEU A 164 3.51 -15.69 4.96
N VAL A 165 4.77 -16.02 4.69
CA VAL A 165 5.25 -17.37 4.36
C VAL A 165 6.08 -17.88 5.54
N VAL A 166 5.74 -19.07 6.02
CA VAL A 166 6.46 -19.76 7.09
C VAL A 166 7.24 -20.91 6.45
N ARG A 167 8.54 -20.83 6.48
CA ARG A 167 9.47 -21.79 5.86
C ARG A 167 10.35 -22.45 6.91
N MET A 168 10.58 -23.75 6.76
CA MET A 168 11.60 -24.48 7.53
C MET A 168 12.96 -24.22 6.88
N GLU A 169 13.90 -23.76 7.67
CA GLU A 169 15.28 -23.54 7.24
C GLU A 169 16.19 -24.47 8.04
N GLU A 170 17.45 -24.57 7.67
CA GLU A 170 18.43 -25.38 8.44
C GLU A 170 18.58 -24.91 9.89
N ASP A 171 18.43 -23.62 10.13
CA ASP A 171 18.52 -22.97 11.44
C ASP A 171 17.15 -22.84 12.17
N GLY A 172 16.10 -23.43 11.62
CA GLY A 172 14.75 -23.42 12.18
C GLY A 172 13.73 -22.66 11.36
N ILE A 173 12.59 -22.34 11.94
CA ILE A 173 11.49 -21.67 11.25
C ILE A 173 11.85 -20.22 10.95
N ARG A 174 11.76 -19.84 9.67
CA ARG A 174 11.91 -18.46 9.22
C ARG A 174 10.61 -17.95 8.61
N ARG A 175 10.32 -16.69 8.88
CA ARG A 175 9.13 -15.99 8.36
C ARG A 175 9.56 -15.01 7.30
N TYR A 176 8.96 -15.13 6.13
CA TYR A 176 9.13 -14.20 5.02
C TYR A 176 7.83 -13.43 4.84
N VAL A 177 7.93 -12.13 4.74
CA VAL A 177 6.76 -11.25 4.73
C VAL A 177 6.83 -10.30 3.54
N HIS A 178 5.71 -10.20 2.82
CA HIS A 178 5.45 -9.07 1.95
C HIS A 178 4.44 -8.15 2.63
N LEU A 179 4.77 -6.88 2.67
CA LEU A 179 3.86 -5.78 3.07
C LEU A 179 3.71 -4.83 1.90
N GLY A 180 2.51 -4.36 1.62
CA GLY A 180 2.26 -3.42 0.53
C GLY A 180 1.21 -2.38 0.86
N THR A 181 1.29 -1.23 0.19
CA THR A 181 0.23 -0.22 0.19
C THR A 181 -0.85 -0.56 -0.84
N GLY A 182 -0.47 -1.20 -1.96
CA GLY A 182 -1.33 -1.60 -3.06
C GLY A 182 -1.98 -2.97 -2.89
N ASN A 183 -3.15 -3.14 -3.50
CA ASN A 183 -3.85 -4.42 -3.51
C ASN A 183 -3.05 -5.51 -4.24
N TYR A 184 -3.31 -6.77 -3.89
CA TYR A 184 -2.79 -7.93 -4.62
C TYR A 184 -3.52 -8.13 -5.96
N ASN A 185 -3.37 -7.16 -6.84
CA ASN A 185 -4.04 -7.09 -8.13
C ASN A 185 -3.03 -6.64 -9.20
N ASP A 186 -2.63 -7.58 -10.06
CA ASP A 186 -1.63 -7.37 -11.11
C ASP A 186 -2.04 -6.36 -12.17
N SER A 187 -3.34 -6.15 -12.36
CA SER A 187 -3.86 -5.15 -13.31
C SER A 187 -3.76 -3.75 -12.74
N THR A 188 -4.19 -3.54 -11.49
CA THR A 188 -4.14 -2.22 -10.85
C THR A 188 -2.73 -1.82 -10.45
N ALA A 189 -1.83 -2.78 -10.19
CA ALA A 189 -0.41 -2.53 -9.92
C ALA A 189 0.35 -1.88 -11.10
N LYS A 190 -0.23 -1.87 -12.29
CA LYS A 190 0.29 -1.18 -13.48
C LYS A 190 -0.17 0.28 -13.59
N LEU A 191 -1.10 0.70 -12.73
CA LEU A 191 -1.74 2.01 -12.79
C LEU A 191 -1.50 2.83 -11.53
N TYR A 192 -1.62 2.18 -10.37
CA TYR A 192 -1.48 2.86 -9.08
C TYR A 192 -0.04 2.86 -8.60
N THR A 193 0.25 3.90 -7.89
CA THR A 193 1.54 4.08 -7.26
C THR A 193 1.53 3.52 -5.87
N ASP A 194 2.25 2.45 -5.71
CA ASP A 194 2.30 1.72 -4.48
C ASP A 194 3.73 1.30 -4.13
N CYS A 195 3.99 1.17 -2.85
CA CYS A 195 5.23 0.60 -2.34
C CYS A 195 4.95 -0.75 -1.70
N GLY A 196 5.91 -1.66 -1.84
CA GLY A 196 5.93 -2.94 -1.16
C GLY A 196 7.31 -3.24 -0.60
N ILE A 197 7.37 -4.11 0.38
CA ILE A 197 8.63 -4.62 0.93
C ILE A 197 8.55 -6.14 1.06
N LEU A 198 9.58 -6.82 0.60
CA LEU A 198 9.84 -8.21 0.91
C LEU A 198 10.93 -8.28 1.98
N THR A 199 10.66 -8.97 3.08
CA THR A 199 11.56 -9.01 4.24
C THR A 199 11.50 -10.35 4.96
N CYS A 200 12.59 -10.73 5.61
CA CYS A 200 12.61 -11.79 6.61
C CYS A 200 13.02 -11.28 8.00
N ASN A 201 12.84 -9.98 8.25
CA ASN A 201 13.12 -9.40 9.57
C ASN A 201 12.29 -10.12 10.65
N PRO A 202 12.93 -10.69 11.70
CA PRO A 202 12.24 -11.51 12.70
C PRO A 202 11.09 -10.75 13.40
N GLN A 203 11.30 -9.48 13.74
CA GLN A 203 10.31 -8.66 14.42
C GLN A 203 9.08 -8.38 13.53
N ILE A 204 9.29 -8.18 12.23
CA ILE A 204 8.18 -8.03 11.27
C ILE A 204 7.46 -9.38 11.08
N GLY A 205 8.19 -10.48 11.06
CA GLY A 205 7.62 -11.83 10.97
C GLY A 205 6.75 -12.20 12.19
N GLU A 206 7.18 -11.82 13.39
CA GLU A 206 6.40 -11.97 14.63
C GLU A 206 5.12 -11.12 14.57
N ASP A 207 5.25 -9.85 14.23
CA ASP A 207 4.11 -8.94 14.08
C ASP A 207 3.13 -9.43 13.01
N ALA A 208 3.62 -9.92 11.87
CA ALA A 208 2.79 -10.50 10.82
C ALA A 208 2.01 -11.72 11.33
N THR A 209 2.66 -12.56 12.13
CA THR A 209 2.00 -13.70 12.78
C THR A 209 0.90 -13.22 13.74
N ALA A 210 1.19 -12.19 14.54
CA ALA A 210 0.21 -11.59 15.45
C ALA A 210 -0.98 -10.99 14.70
N VAL A 211 -0.76 -10.32 13.55
CA VAL A 211 -1.86 -9.82 12.69
C VAL A 211 -2.78 -10.96 12.28
N PHE A 212 -2.25 -12.06 11.75
CA PHE A 212 -3.08 -13.18 11.32
C PHE A 212 -3.76 -13.91 12.48
N ASN A 213 -3.13 -14.00 13.64
CA ASN A 213 -3.75 -14.56 14.83
C ASN A 213 -4.92 -13.68 15.32
N MET A 214 -4.75 -12.35 15.26
CA MET A 214 -5.84 -11.41 15.57
C MET A 214 -7.00 -11.53 14.57
N LEU A 215 -6.70 -11.67 13.28
CA LEU A 215 -7.73 -11.79 12.24
C LEU A 215 -8.48 -13.12 12.26
N SER A 216 -7.84 -14.20 12.71
CA SER A 216 -8.40 -15.55 12.67
C SER A 216 -8.85 -16.11 14.03
N GLY A 217 -8.32 -15.60 15.11
CA GLY A 217 -8.46 -16.27 16.41
C GLY A 217 -8.83 -15.35 17.58
N TYR A 218 -9.12 -14.09 17.32
CA TYR A 218 -9.53 -13.13 18.35
C TYR A 218 -8.47 -12.90 19.45
N SER A 219 -7.19 -13.10 19.16
CA SER A 219 -6.13 -12.80 20.10
C SER A 219 -5.58 -11.40 19.83
N GLU A 220 -5.61 -10.53 20.84
CA GLU A 220 -4.95 -9.21 20.77
C GLU A 220 -3.53 -9.32 21.28
N PRO A 221 -2.51 -8.90 20.47
CA PRO A 221 -1.14 -8.86 20.95
C PRO A 221 -0.97 -7.76 22.00
N LEU A 222 -0.14 -8.04 22.99
CA LEU A 222 0.16 -7.08 24.05
C LEU A 222 0.99 -5.87 23.56
N ALA A 223 1.80 -6.07 22.53
CA ALA A 223 2.67 -5.07 21.95
C ALA A 223 2.99 -5.39 20.48
N TRP A 224 3.48 -4.39 19.77
CA TRP A 224 3.96 -4.48 18.38
C TRP A 224 5.43 -4.08 18.33
N ASN A 225 6.23 -4.84 17.58
CA ASN A 225 7.66 -4.55 17.41
C ASN A 225 7.89 -3.44 16.37
N LYS A 226 7.46 -3.66 15.14
CA LYS A 226 7.67 -2.79 13.98
C LYS A 226 6.37 -2.31 13.34
N LEU A 227 5.37 -3.17 13.29
CA LEU A 227 4.09 -2.83 12.69
C LEU A 227 3.23 -1.97 13.63
N SER A 228 2.25 -1.33 13.09
CA SER A 228 1.17 -0.68 13.82
C SER A 228 -0.13 -0.91 13.08
N VAL A 229 -1.14 -1.38 13.80
CA VAL A 229 -2.43 -1.78 13.25
C VAL A 229 -3.52 -0.79 13.64
N ALA A 230 -4.29 -0.33 12.65
CA ALA A 230 -5.49 0.45 12.90
C ALA A 230 -6.66 -0.51 13.26
N PRO A 231 -7.64 -0.05 14.05
CA PRO A 231 -7.77 1.29 14.62
C PRO A 231 -7.03 1.52 15.95
N LEU A 232 -6.56 0.46 16.62
CA LEU A 232 -6.17 0.53 18.03
C LEU A 232 -4.81 1.21 18.28
N TRP A 233 -3.81 0.99 17.42
CA TRP A 233 -2.42 1.43 17.71
C TRP A 233 -1.86 2.49 16.76
N LEU A 234 -2.29 2.49 15.49
CA LEU A 234 -1.68 3.30 14.43
C LEU A 234 -1.77 4.80 14.72
N ARG A 235 -2.96 5.29 15.11
CA ARG A 235 -3.19 6.69 15.44
C ARG A 235 -2.29 7.18 16.58
N GLY A 236 -2.23 6.41 17.68
CA GLY A 236 -1.38 6.75 18.82
C GLY A 236 0.10 6.77 18.45
N ARG A 237 0.55 5.91 17.54
CA ARG A 237 1.93 5.94 17.04
C ARG A 237 2.21 7.19 16.24
N PHE A 238 1.33 7.59 15.32
CA PHE A 238 1.49 8.83 14.56
C PHE A 238 1.52 10.05 15.45
N LEU A 239 0.60 10.15 16.41
CA LEU A 239 0.62 11.27 17.39
C LEU A 239 1.93 11.36 18.16
N ARG A 240 2.49 10.24 18.61
CA ARG A 240 3.81 10.23 19.26
C ARG A 240 4.93 10.70 18.34
N MET A 241 4.92 10.28 17.06
CA MET A 241 5.92 10.70 16.08
C MET A 241 5.82 12.20 15.79
N ILE A 242 4.62 12.73 15.60
CA ILE A 242 4.38 14.16 15.36
C ILE A 242 4.85 14.98 16.58
N ARG A 243 4.50 14.55 17.79
CA ARG A 243 4.96 15.23 19.03
C ARG A 243 6.47 15.23 19.16
N ARG A 244 7.13 14.13 18.81
CA ARG A 244 8.60 14.04 18.80
C ARG A 244 9.21 15.11 17.90
N GLU A 245 8.72 15.26 16.68
CA GLU A 245 9.21 16.29 15.75
C GLU A 245 8.89 17.70 16.27
N THR A 246 7.74 17.90 16.90
CA THR A 246 7.37 19.16 17.56
C THR A 246 8.36 19.52 18.68
N GLU A 247 8.76 18.55 19.51
CA GLU A 247 9.76 18.75 20.56
C GLU A 247 11.15 19.04 19.99
N HIS A 248 11.53 18.39 18.86
CA HIS A 248 12.78 18.70 18.16
C HIS A 248 12.80 20.16 17.70
N ALA A 249 11.73 20.63 17.04
CA ALA A 249 11.65 22.01 16.59
C ALA A 249 11.72 23.01 17.76
N ARG A 250 10.98 22.78 18.85
CA ARG A 250 11.02 23.63 20.05
C ARG A 250 12.40 23.69 20.69
N ALA A 251 13.18 22.61 20.55
CA ALA A 251 14.56 22.55 21.05
C ALA A 251 15.60 23.09 20.04
N GLY A 252 15.17 23.72 18.94
CA GLY A 252 16.06 24.24 17.89
C GLY A 252 16.77 23.16 17.08
N ARG A 253 16.30 21.91 17.11
CA ARG A 253 16.82 20.79 16.32
C ARG A 253 16.10 20.70 14.98
N PRO A 254 16.74 20.16 13.93
CA PRO A 254 16.06 19.87 12.67
C PRO A 254 14.82 18.99 12.91
N ALA A 255 13.69 19.40 12.35
CA ALA A 255 12.42 18.72 12.50
C ALA A 255 11.63 18.78 11.17
N HIS A 256 11.20 17.61 10.71
CA HIS A 256 10.51 17.49 9.42
C HIS A 256 9.51 16.35 9.44
N ILE A 257 8.33 16.59 8.91
CA ILE A 257 7.29 15.59 8.68
C ILE A 257 6.98 15.56 7.18
N MET A 258 7.15 14.41 6.57
CA MET A 258 6.70 14.15 5.20
C MET A 258 5.67 13.03 5.24
N ALA A 259 4.50 13.25 4.67
CA ALA A 259 3.42 12.29 4.69
C ALA A 259 2.77 12.15 3.30
N LYS A 260 2.60 10.89 2.88
CA LYS A 260 1.81 10.54 1.70
C LYS A 260 0.55 9.80 2.13
N MET A 261 -0.61 10.30 1.71
CA MET A 261 -1.90 9.70 2.04
C MET A 261 -2.99 10.19 1.07
N ASN A 262 -4.00 9.38 0.83
CA ASN A 262 -5.15 9.78 0.01
C ASN A 262 -6.22 10.53 0.82
N SER A 263 -6.11 10.56 2.14
CA SER A 263 -7.12 11.17 3.01
C SER A 263 -6.54 11.50 4.38
N LEU A 264 -6.82 12.69 4.87
CA LEU A 264 -6.45 13.17 6.20
C LEU A 264 -7.72 13.71 6.88
N CYS A 265 -8.36 12.89 7.72
CA CYS A 265 -9.66 13.19 8.31
C CYS A 265 -9.68 13.10 9.85
N ASP A 266 -8.65 12.52 10.47
CA ASP A 266 -8.59 12.40 11.93
C ASP A 266 -8.30 13.74 12.59
N LYS A 267 -9.26 14.22 13.41
CA LYS A 267 -9.19 15.54 14.05
C LYS A 267 -7.94 15.70 14.93
N GLU A 268 -7.56 14.68 15.70
CA GLU A 268 -6.40 14.78 16.59
C GLU A 268 -5.08 14.82 15.81
N ILE A 269 -4.97 14.04 14.72
CA ILE A 269 -3.80 14.08 13.84
C ILE A 269 -3.69 15.46 13.18
N ILE A 270 -4.80 15.99 12.65
CA ILE A 270 -4.83 17.34 12.04
C ILE A 270 -4.37 18.39 13.06
N THR A 271 -4.95 18.40 14.26
CA THR A 271 -4.57 19.34 15.32
C THR A 271 -3.09 19.23 15.67
N ALA A 272 -2.56 18.01 15.84
CA ALA A 272 -1.16 17.79 16.15
C ALA A 272 -0.20 18.27 15.03
N LEU A 273 -0.62 18.16 13.77
CA LEU A 273 0.16 18.66 12.63
C LEU A 273 0.17 20.20 12.59
N TYR A 274 -0.94 20.86 12.91
CA TYR A 274 -0.97 22.32 13.08
C TYR A 274 -0.06 22.77 14.21
N GLU A 275 -0.12 22.12 15.39
CA GLU A 275 0.76 22.40 16.51
C GLU A 275 2.24 22.22 16.15
N ALA A 276 2.58 21.17 15.41
CA ALA A 276 3.92 20.92 14.90
C ALA A 276 4.39 22.04 13.97
N SER A 277 3.56 22.45 13.02
CA SER A 277 3.87 23.55 12.11
C SER A 277 4.06 24.87 12.86
N CYS A 278 3.20 25.19 13.84
CA CYS A 278 3.35 26.37 14.68
C CYS A 278 4.65 26.34 15.51
N ALA A 279 5.13 25.16 15.88
CA ALA A 279 6.40 24.99 16.56
C ALA A 279 7.64 25.11 15.65
N GLY A 280 7.43 25.21 14.33
CA GLY A 280 8.51 25.34 13.33
C GLY A 280 8.89 24.04 12.62
N VAL A 281 8.11 22.95 12.77
CA VAL A 281 8.31 21.74 11.99
C VAL A 281 7.95 22.00 10.53
N LYS A 282 8.80 21.62 9.61
CA LYS A 282 8.45 21.59 8.19
C LYS A 282 7.51 20.41 7.95
N VAL A 283 6.27 20.67 7.52
CA VAL A 283 5.26 19.64 7.22
C VAL A 283 4.95 19.65 5.74
N GLU A 284 5.15 18.51 5.09
CA GLU A 284 4.93 18.30 3.66
C GLU A 284 3.99 17.14 3.42
N PHE A 285 3.04 17.33 2.49
CA PHE A 285 2.09 16.31 2.08
C PHE A 285 2.23 16.00 0.61
N THR A 286 2.09 14.72 0.28
CA THR A 286 1.89 14.25 -1.09
C THR A 286 0.60 13.46 -1.15
N ASP A 287 -0.07 13.47 -2.29
CA ASP A 287 -1.24 12.63 -2.50
C ASP A 287 -0.95 11.40 -3.37
N ASP A 288 -1.99 10.59 -3.60
CA ASP A 288 -1.87 9.34 -4.35
C ASP A 288 -1.55 9.51 -5.83
N PHE A 289 -1.74 10.70 -6.38
CA PHE A 289 -1.56 10.92 -7.81
C PHE A 289 -0.15 11.35 -8.18
N ASN A 290 0.68 11.67 -7.21
CA ASN A 290 2.01 12.14 -7.45
C ASN A 290 3.08 11.25 -6.83
N PHE A 291 3.97 10.83 -7.74
CA PHE A 291 5.04 9.94 -7.45
C PHE A 291 6.22 10.61 -6.94
N VAL A 292 6.73 9.96 -5.95
CA VAL A 292 8.00 10.33 -5.37
C VAL A 292 8.88 9.09 -5.45
N THR A 293 9.82 9.06 -6.39
CA THR A 293 10.93 8.10 -6.33
C THR A 293 11.82 8.47 -5.12
N ALA A 294 12.65 7.57 -4.65
CA ALA A 294 13.65 7.91 -3.62
C ALA A 294 14.49 9.15 -4.04
N LYS A 295 14.73 9.30 -5.36
CA LYS A 295 15.44 10.43 -5.94
C LYS A 295 14.59 11.71 -5.97
N ASP A 296 13.27 11.59 -6.06
CA ASP A 296 12.35 12.72 -5.97
C ASP A 296 12.17 13.16 -4.53
N VAL A 297 12.11 12.22 -3.56
CA VAL A 297 12.16 12.54 -2.11
C VAL A 297 13.43 13.35 -1.82
N GLU A 298 14.58 12.91 -2.31
CA GLU A 298 15.84 13.64 -2.18
C GLU A 298 15.78 14.99 -2.91
N GLY A 299 15.17 15.05 -4.09
CA GLY A 299 14.92 16.26 -4.84
C GLY A 299 13.96 17.23 -4.15
N TYR A 300 12.91 16.72 -3.51
CA TYR A 300 11.98 17.51 -2.71
C TYR A 300 12.63 18.05 -1.44
N LEU A 301 13.38 17.21 -0.73
CA LEU A 301 14.16 17.64 0.43
C LEU A 301 15.15 18.76 0.08
N ASN A 302 15.81 18.66 -1.08
CA ASN A 302 16.83 19.63 -1.54
C ASN A 302 16.25 20.89 -2.19
N LYS A 303 15.04 20.83 -2.75
CA LYS A 303 14.45 21.95 -3.51
C LYS A 303 13.28 22.64 -2.84
N GLY A 304 12.76 22.11 -1.72
CA GLY A 304 11.62 22.69 -1.02
C GLY A 304 10.29 22.57 -1.80
N TYR A 305 10.19 21.58 -2.69
CA TYR A 305 8.95 21.37 -3.41
C TYR A 305 8.03 20.42 -2.68
N GLY A 306 6.81 20.86 -2.45
CA GLY A 306 5.70 19.96 -2.35
C GLY A 306 5.39 19.29 -3.70
N SER A 307 4.73 18.19 -3.65
CA SER A 307 4.22 17.52 -4.84
C SER A 307 3.20 18.39 -5.60
N TYR A 308 2.76 17.97 -6.75
CA TYR A 308 1.82 18.70 -7.59
C TYR A 308 0.53 19.17 -6.89
N ILE A 309 -0.03 18.39 -6.03
CA ILE A 309 -1.16 18.80 -5.18
C ILE A 309 -0.61 19.42 -3.89
N GLY A 310 0.47 18.91 -3.36
CA GLY A 310 1.24 19.51 -2.30
C GLY A 310 1.78 20.90 -2.62
N GLN A 311 2.09 21.24 -3.88
CA GLN A 311 2.44 22.62 -4.26
C GLN A 311 1.39 23.64 -3.84
N ARG A 312 0.12 23.23 -3.74
CA ARG A 312 -0.95 24.10 -3.23
C ARG A 312 -1.04 24.10 -1.72
N LEU A 313 -0.67 23.02 -1.09
CA LEU A 313 -0.58 22.91 0.37
C LEU A 313 0.70 23.58 0.87
N ASP A 314 1.79 23.51 0.12
CA ASP A 314 3.04 24.23 0.42
C ASP A 314 2.88 25.75 0.35
N SER A 315 1.91 26.24 -0.42
CA SER A 315 1.56 27.67 -0.42
C SER A 315 0.74 28.07 0.79
N VAL A 316 0.23 27.11 1.57
CA VAL A 316 -0.47 27.35 2.82
C VAL A 316 0.55 27.26 3.95
N ASP A 317 1.05 28.38 4.40
CA ASP A 317 1.85 28.45 5.62
C ASP A 317 0.90 28.22 6.81
N LEU A 318 0.87 26.97 7.27
CA LEU A 318 0.00 26.55 8.38
C LEU A 318 0.22 27.38 9.67
N ARG A 319 1.37 28.07 9.79
CA ARG A 319 1.67 28.96 10.91
C ARG A 319 0.85 30.27 10.87
N LYS A 320 0.28 30.61 9.70
CA LYS A 320 -0.51 31.81 9.47
C LYS A 320 -2.02 31.56 9.57
N VAL A 321 -2.44 30.35 9.78
CA VAL A 321 -3.84 30.01 10.03
C VAL A 321 -4.12 30.37 11.47
N GLU A 322 -4.74 31.53 11.70
CA GLU A 322 -5.22 31.91 13.01
C GLU A 322 -6.17 30.84 13.55
N SER A 323 -6.01 30.53 14.83
CA SER A 323 -6.88 29.58 15.53
C SER A 323 -8.32 30.09 15.46
N VAL A 324 -9.16 29.41 14.69
CA VAL A 324 -10.61 29.56 14.70
C VAL A 324 -11.19 28.73 15.82
#